data_cdc1c1f02bba6f8bcdb9c105ef6c6ad4
#
_entry.id   cdc1c1f02bba6f8bcdb9c105ef6c6ad4
#
_cell.length_a   1.000
_cell.length_b   1.000
_cell.length_c   1.000
_cell.angle_alpha   90.00
_cell.angle_beta   90.00
_cell.angle_gamma   90.00
#
_symmetry.space_group_name_H-M   'P 1'
#
loop_
_entity.id
_entity.type
_entity.pdbx_description
1 polymer ?
#
loop_
_entity_poly.entity_id
_entity_poly.type
_entity_poly.pdbx_seq_one_letter_code
_entity_poly.pdbx_strand_id
1 'polypeptide(L)'
;MRLFVPRIFALLLILSALGAGRRLAADEPASDYTGLYDRISRAVVGITRSDYPRERSRSSITHFGTGTLLDPVGLVLTSPTVVPEGSRNIDVYLHGGRVAPAVLIKVYPNKEVSLLQLKDFRRALPPGKKRLEYLRLGSSAALSVGDPLFSLGNAFGSIQSDDQVVMAAGVLSGIIELKEKHLESVYIGRALESTAALNNGMDGGPLVDARGRMVGLLILNFSQERWLGTAIPIDELKQLIEPHRSWFDDSLERAPSLAGLELMNSHEGGKITVLRVSPGGAAASAGLRRGDVLRKFNDRKIESVPDFREVFNAARPGEQVRLEVVRDKAAISIHLILGGRF
;
A
#
# COMPACT_ATOMS: atom_id res chain seq x y z
N MET A 1 -29.65 -61.51 61.58
CA MET A 1 -29.37 -61.61 60.15
C MET A 1 -29.46 -60.19 59.56
N ARG A 2 -28.33 -59.47 59.47
CA ARG A 2 -28.27 -58.09 59.01
C ARG A 2 -27.72 -58.09 57.61
N LEU A 3 -28.49 -57.61 56.66
CA LEU A 3 -28.15 -57.48 55.28
C LEU A 3 -27.14 -56.36 55.04
N PHE A 4 -26.00 -56.74 54.54
CA PHE A 4 -24.99 -55.82 54.04
C PHE A 4 -25.38 -55.42 52.58
N VAL A 5 -25.73 -54.15 52.37
CA VAL A 5 -25.93 -53.62 51.01
C VAL A 5 -24.67 -52.79 50.68
N PRO A 6 -24.03 -53.03 49.56
CA PRO A 6 -22.67 -52.54 49.32
C PRO A 6 -22.69 -51.08 48.87
N ARG A 7 -21.78 -50.34 49.46
CA ARG A 7 -21.41 -48.91 49.13
C ARG A 7 -20.77 -48.69 47.76
N ILE A 8 -20.92 -49.68 46.85
CA ILE A 8 -20.28 -49.64 45.52
C ILE A 8 -21.06 -48.75 44.51
N PHE A 9 -22.33 -48.52 44.69
CA PHE A 9 -23.14 -47.73 43.76
C PHE A 9 -22.97 -46.20 43.84
N ALA A 10 -22.46 -45.69 44.96
CA ALA A 10 -22.20 -44.26 45.15
C ALA A 10 -20.90 -43.79 44.46
N LEU A 11 -19.94 -44.70 44.21
CA LEU A 11 -18.66 -44.35 43.62
C LEU A 11 -18.73 -44.28 42.08
N LEU A 12 -19.68 -44.98 41.46
CA LEU A 12 -19.88 -44.94 39.97
C LEU A 12 -20.62 -43.68 39.50
N LEU A 13 -21.43 -43.05 40.34
CA LEU A 13 -22.12 -41.78 40.03
C LEU A 13 -21.19 -40.57 40.13
N ILE A 14 -20.13 -40.62 40.93
CA ILE A 14 -19.17 -39.52 41.07
C ILE A 14 -18.17 -39.54 39.90
N LEU A 15 -17.82 -40.73 39.36
CA LEU A 15 -16.97 -40.80 38.18
C LEU A 15 -17.67 -40.38 36.86
N SER A 16 -19.01 -40.48 36.80
CA SER A 16 -19.76 -40.01 35.62
C SER A 16 -19.92 -38.49 35.61
N ALA A 17 -19.87 -37.83 36.77
CA ALA A 17 -19.91 -36.36 36.82
C ALA A 17 -18.55 -35.68 36.55
N LEU A 18 -17.44 -36.42 36.72
CA LEU A 18 -16.10 -35.92 36.34
C LEU A 18 -15.74 -36.18 34.89
N GLY A 19 -16.53 -36.99 34.20
CA GLY A 19 -16.39 -37.26 32.75
C GLY A 19 -17.16 -36.32 31.83
N ALA A 20 -17.90 -35.31 32.38
CA ALA A 20 -18.33 -34.15 31.62
C ALA A 20 -17.09 -33.28 31.39
N GLY A 21 -16.15 -33.84 30.61
CA GLY A 21 -14.99 -33.17 30.15
C GLY A 21 -15.41 -31.78 29.68
N ARG A 22 -14.81 -30.75 30.23
CA ARG A 22 -14.56 -29.56 29.51
C ARG A 22 -14.22 -29.99 28.07
N ARG A 23 -15.18 -29.95 27.18
CA ARG A 23 -14.86 -29.75 25.78
C ARG A 23 -14.08 -28.45 25.82
N LEU A 24 -12.75 -28.58 25.85
CA LEU A 24 -11.88 -27.52 25.36
C LEU A 24 -12.59 -27.10 24.10
N ALA A 25 -13.00 -25.86 24.02
CA ALA A 25 -13.46 -25.25 22.80
C ALA A 25 -12.33 -25.49 21.79
N ALA A 26 -12.45 -26.62 21.09
CA ALA A 26 -11.62 -26.94 19.97
C ALA A 26 -12.13 -26.01 18.89
N ASP A 27 -11.21 -25.32 18.30
CA ASP A 27 -11.30 -24.63 17.05
C ASP A 27 -12.23 -23.41 17.03
N GLU A 28 -11.73 -22.29 17.59
CA GLU A 28 -11.85 -21.10 16.77
C GLU A 28 -11.17 -21.45 15.43
N PRO A 29 -11.89 -21.29 14.27
CA PRO A 29 -11.29 -21.60 12.99
C PRO A 29 -9.99 -20.81 12.91
N ALA A 30 -8.88 -21.50 12.68
CA ALA A 30 -7.60 -20.89 12.43
C ALA A 30 -7.86 -19.73 11.47
N SER A 31 -7.55 -18.50 11.88
CA SER A 31 -7.83 -17.31 11.10
C SER A 31 -7.32 -17.56 9.68
N ASP A 32 -8.21 -17.42 8.69
CA ASP A 32 -7.90 -17.74 7.29
C ASP A 32 -6.91 -16.70 6.72
N TYR A 33 -5.63 -16.91 7.05
CA TYR A 33 -4.54 -16.08 6.54
C TYR A 33 -4.28 -16.31 5.05
N THR A 34 -4.77 -17.42 4.48
CA THR A 34 -4.68 -17.70 3.05
C THR A 34 -5.50 -16.69 2.26
N GLY A 35 -6.76 -16.49 2.64
CA GLY A 35 -7.59 -15.46 1.99
C GLY A 35 -7.10 -14.04 2.22
N LEU A 36 -6.41 -13.76 3.35
CA LEU A 36 -5.73 -12.49 3.54
C LEU A 36 -4.57 -12.35 2.56
N TYR A 37 -3.68 -13.36 2.48
CA TYR A 37 -2.54 -13.38 1.57
C TYR A 37 -2.95 -13.13 0.12
N ASP A 38 -3.95 -13.85 -0.38
CA ASP A 38 -4.43 -13.74 -1.75
C ASP A 38 -4.90 -12.32 -2.12
N ARG A 39 -5.49 -11.61 -1.15
CA ARG A 39 -5.95 -10.23 -1.35
C ARG A 39 -4.82 -9.21 -1.39
N ILE A 40 -3.78 -9.38 -0.56
CA ILE A 40 -2.78 -8.32 -0.34
C ILE A 40 -1.45 -8.56 -1.06
N SER A 41 -1.09 -9.82 -1.35
CA SER A 41 0.19 -10.16 -1.99
C SER A 41 0.37 -9.50 -3.35
N ARG A 42 -0.72 -9.31 -4.11
CA ARG A 42 -0.69 -8.69 -5.45
C ARG A 42 -0.30 -7.21 -5.44
N ALA A 43 -0.38 -6.56 -4.29
CA ALA A 43 0.05 -5.19 -4.11
C ALA A 43 1.51 -5.06 -3.63
N VAL A 44 2.14 -6.19 -3.29
CA VAL A 44 3.55 -6.25 -2.91
C VAL A 44 4.38 -6.55 -4.15
N VAL A 45 5.44 -5.79 -4.35
CA VAL A 45 6.26 -5.86 -5.56
C VAL A 45 7.73 -6.04 -5.20
N GLY A 46 8.44 -6.77 -6.06
CA GLY A 46 9.89 -6.80 -6.02
C GLY A 46 10.46 -5.56 -6.72
N ILE A 47 11.54 -5.03 -6.22
CA ILE A 47 12.25 -3.92 -6.84
C ILE A 47 13.69 -4.33 -7.09
N THR A 48 14.19 -4.04 -8.28
CA THR A 48 15.61 -4.12 -8.57
C THR A 48 16.09 -2.77 -9.11
N ARG A 49 17.34 -2.45 -8.83
CA ARG A 49 18.04 -1.33 -9.45
C ARG A 49 19.41 -1.75 -9.95
N SER A 50 19.86 -1.11 -11.00
CA SER A 50 21.20 -1.29 -11.51
C SER A 50 21.89 0.07 -11.62
N ASP A 51 23.11 0.15 -11.12
CA ASP A 51 23.96 1.34 -11.25
C ASP A 51 24.61 1.43 -12.63
N TYR A 52 24.48 0.37 -13.45
CA TYR A 52 25.02 0.27 -14.80
C TYR A 52 23.96 0.57 -15.87
N PRO A 53 24.34 1.08 -17.05
CA PRO A 53 23.43 1.20 -18.19
C PRO A 53 22.79 -0.16 -18.54
N ARG A 54 21.50 -0.15 -18.91
CA ARG A 54 20.73 -1.38 -19.25
C ARG A 54 21.38 -2.28 -20.27
N GLU A 55 22.14 -1.69 -21.21
CA GLU A 55 22.84 -2.43 -22.28
C GLU A 55 23.96 -3.34 -21.76
N ARG A 56 24.52 -3.05 -20.58
CA ARG A 56 25.59 -3.83 -19.94
C ARG A 56 25.10 -4.73 -18.81
N SER A 57 23.83 -4.65 -18.45
CA SER A 57 23.27 -5.19 -17.19
C SER A 57 22.67 -6.59 -17.31
N ARG A 58 23.01 -7.39 -18.33
CA ARG A 58 22.40 -8.74 -18.48
C ARG A 58 22.74 -9.74 -17.37
N SER A 59 23.59 -9.40 -16.40
CA SER A 59 24.02 -10.34 -15.35
C SER A 59 24.26 -9.78 -13.94
N SER A 60 23.98 -8.50 -13.67
CA SER A 60 24.20 -7.97 -12.31
C SER A 60 22.99 -7.21 -11.77
N ILE A 61 22.02 -7.96 -11.23
CA ILE A 61 21.10 -7.41 -10.22
C ILE A 61 21.96 -7.10 -9.01
N THR A 62 22.32 -5.85 -8.85
CA THR A 62 23.23 -5.44 -7.76
C THR A 62 22.47 -5.22 -6.45
N HIS A 63 21.21 -4.82 -6.54
CA HIS A 63 20.38 -4.53 -5.36
C HIS A 63 18.94 -4.93 -5.62
N PHE A 64 18.32 -5.58 -4.64
CA PHE A 64 16.91 -5.93 -4.68
C PHE A 64 16.25 -5.65 -3.33
N GLY A 65 14.95 -5.43 -3.36
CA GLY A 65 14.15 -5.19 -2.16
C GLY A 65 12.67 -5.27 -2.47
N THR A 66 11.88 -4.76 -1.55
CA THR A 66 10.42 -4.78 -1.63
C THR A 66 9.85 -3.39 -1.82
N GLY A 67 8.71 -3.31 -2.49
CA GLY A 67 7.86 -2.13 -2.53
C GLY A 67 6.40 -2.49 -2.36
N THR A 68 5.59 -1.48 -2.13
CA THR A 68 4.14 -1.59 -1.96
C THR A 68 3.42 -0.66 -2.91
N LEU A 69 2.54 -1.20 -3.75
CA LEU A 69 1.62 -0.40 -4.56
C LEU A 69 0.61 0.29 -3.64
N LEU A 70 0.52 1.62 -3.73
CA LEU A 70 -0.36 2.45 -2.89
C LEU A 70 -1.52 3.06 -3.65
N ASP A 71 -1.51 2.94 -4.97
CA ASP A 71 -2.59 3.41 -5.82
C ASP A 71 -2.73 2.57 -7.09
N PRO A 72 -3.88 2.64 -7.78
CA PRO A 72 -4.16 1.81 -8.95
C PRO A 72 -3.40 2.21 -10.22
N VAL A 73 -2.58 3.25 -10.20
CA VAL A 73 -1.78 3.71 -11.35
C VAL A 73 -0.28 3.52 -11.14
N GLY A 74 0.11 2.88 -10.04
CA GLY A 74 1.48 2.42 -9.84
C GLY A 74 2.37 3.36 -9.06
N LEU A 75 1.83 4.09 -8.07
CA LEU A 75 2.64 4.68 -7.01
C LEU A 75 3.15 3.55 -6.12
N VAL A 76 4.47 3.48 -5.95
CA VAL A 76 5.14 2.47 -5.12
C VAL A 76 5.86 3.15 -3.97
N LEU A 77 5.61 2.67 -2.76
CA LEU A 77 6.35 3.02 -1.56
C LEU A 77 7.44 1.98 -1.32
N THR A 78 8.64 2.43 -1.00
CA THR A 78 9.77 1.60 -0.59
C THR A 78 10.71 2.39 0.33
N SER A 79 11.85 1.81 0.70
CA SER A 79 12.88 2.49 1.51
C SER A 79 14.03 3.04 0.65
N PRO A 80 14.79 4.05 1.15
CA PRO A 80 16.02 4.51 0.50
C PRO A 80 17.15 3.47 0.49
N THR A 81 17.11 2.47 1.36
CA THR A 81 18.04 1.35 1.32
C THR A 81 17.87 0.56 0.02
N VAL A 82 16.62 0.41 -0.43
CA VAL A 82 16.29 -0.25 -1.71
C VAL A 82 16.51 0.70 -2.89
N VAL A 83 15.98 1.93 -2.80
CA VAL A 83 16.08 2.93 -3.88
C VAL A 83 16.52 4.28 -3.31
N PRO A 84 17.85 4.51 -3.17
CA PRO A 84 18.39 5.77 -2.71
C PRO A 84 18.22 6.90 -3.74
N GLU A 85 18.48 8.12 -3.30
CA GLU A 85 18.48 9.31 -4.16
C GLU A 85 19.46 9.13 -5.33
N GLY A 86 19.07 9.59 -6.51
CA GLY A 86 19.86 9.45 -7.72
C GLY A 86 19.78 8.08 -8.40
N SER A 87 19.02 7.11 -7.85
CA SER A 87 18.82 5.80 -8.46
C SER A 87 18.27 5.89 -9.88
N ARG A 88 18.80 5.04 -10.76
CA ARG A 88 18.40 4.92 -12.15
C ARG A 88 18.13 3.44 -12.47
N ASN A 89 17.55 3.15 -13.64
CA ASN A 89 17.30 1.78 -14.12
C ASN A 89 16.57 0.93 -13.07
N ILE A 90 15.45 1.47 -12.55
CA ILE A 90 14.62 0.82 -11.56
C ILE A 90 13.59 -0.03 -12.29
N ASP A 91 13.55 -1.32 -11.99
CA ASP A 91 12.54 -2.25 -12.48
C ASP A 91 11.71 -2.78 -11.32
N VAL A 92 10.39 -2.77 -11.51
CA VAL A 92 9.40 -3.24 -10.54
C VAL A 92 8.78 -4.52 -11.05
N TYR A 93 8.89 -5.58 -10.27
CA TYR A 93 8.36 -6.91 -10.53
C TYR A 93 7.00 -7.04 -9.87
N LEU A 94 5.97 -7.19 -10.69
CA LEU A 94 4.58 -7.29 -10.28
C LEU A 94 4.11 -8.74 -10.36
N HIS A 95 3.08 -9.05 -9.57
CA HIS A 95 2.44 -10.36 -9.60
C HIS A 95 2.08 -10.81 -11.03
N GLY A 96 2.29 -12.10 -11.33
CA GLY A 96 2.13 -12.70 -12.65
C GLY A 96 3.37 -12.53 -13.54
N GLY A 97 4.56 -12.39 -12.95
CA GLY A 97 5.86 -12.33 -13.65
C GLY A 97 6.05 -11.09 -14.52
N ARG A 98 5.27 -10.04 -14.29
CA ARG A 98 5.32 -8.81 -15.09
C ARG A 98 6.35 -7.85 -14.52
N VAL A 99 7.08 -7.18 -15.42
CA VAL A 99 8.10 -6.20 -15.06
C VAL A 99 7.76 -4.86 -15.68
N ALA A 100 7.80 -3.81 -14.88
CA ALA A 100 7.58 -2.45 -15.33
C ALA A 100 8.72 -1.53 -14.88
N PRO A 101 9.26 -0.68 -15.78
CA PRO A 101 10.23 0.32 -15.38
C PRO A 101 9.56 1.40 -14.53
N ALA A 102 10.28 1.90 -13.53
CA ALA A 102 9.82 2.97 -12.66
C ALA A 102 10.77 4.17 -12.69
N VAL A 103 10.28 5.28 -12.21
CA VAL A 103 11.07 6.48 -11.89
C VAL A 103 10.97 6.78 -10.40
N LEU A 104 12.09 7.21 -9.83
CA LEU A 104 12.13 7.76 -8.49
C LEU A 104 11.50 9.15 -8.51
N ILE A 105 10.43 9.34 -7.71
CA ILE A 105 9.72 10.62 -7.61
C ILE A 105 10.32 11.46 -6.51
N LYS A 106 10.48 10.87 -5.33
CA LYS A 106 10.89 11.58 -4.13
C LYS A 106 11.57 10.63 -3.16
N VAL A 107 12.58 11.14 -2.48
CA VAL A 107 13.21 10.51 -1.31
C VAL A 107 13.04 11.43 -0.11
N TYR A 108 12.66 10.84 1.01
CA TYR A 108 12.63 11.47 2.34
C TYR A 108 13.59 10.70 3.25
N PRO A 109 14.90 11.01 3.22
CA PRO A 109 15.91 10.18 3.88
C PRO A 109 15.68 10.05 5.39
N ASN A 110 15.33 11.15 6.08
CA ASN A 110 15.09 11.17 7.52
C ASN A 110 13.82 10.40 7.95
N LYS A 111 12.99 9.98 6.97
CA LYS A 111 11.78 9.19 7.20
C LYS A 111 11.86 7.80 6.53
N GLU A 112 13.05 7.43 6.02
CA GLU A 112 13.29 6.15 5.35
C GLU A 112 12.26 5.83 4.26
N VAL A 113 11.87 6.85 3.48
CA VAL A 113 10.85 6.73 2.43
C VAL A 113 11.43 7.09 1.07
N SER A 114 11.22 6.20 0.11
CA SER A 114 11.36 6.45 -1.32
C SER A 114 10.04 6.19 -2.03
N LEU A 115 9.63 7.11 -2.88
CA LEU A 115 8.43 7.00 -3.69
C LEU A 115 8.81 6.84 -5.15
N LEU A 116 8.24 5.81 -5.78
CA LEU A 116 8.43 5.51 -7.20
C LEU A 116 7.10 5.61 -7.94
N GLN A 117 7.18 5.87 -9.24
CA GLN A 117 6.04 5.75 -10.14
C GLN A 117 6.37 4.81 -11.28
N LEU A 118 5.48 3.89 -11.60
CA LEU A 118 5.59 3.08 -12.82
C LEU A 118 5.47 3.98 -14.05
N LYS A 119 6.39 3.85 -15.02
CA LYS A 119 6.40 4.69 -16.24
C LYS A 119 5.18 4.47 -17.13
N ASP A 120 4.78 3.22 -17.28
CA ASP A 120 3.61 2.83 -18.06
C ASP A 120 2.88 1.69 -17.33
N PHE A 121 2.11 2.05 -16.31
CA PHE A 121 1.38 1.05 -15.51
C PHE A 121 0.41 0.22 -16.35
N ARG A 122 -0.06 0.71 -17.49
CA ARG A 122 -0.98 -0.04 -18.35
C ARG A 122 -0.36 -1.29 -18.94
N ARG A 123 0.94 -1.24 -19.27
CA ARG A 123 1.70 -2.42 -19.69
C ARG A 123 1.89 -3.42 -18.56
N ALA A 124 1.84 -2.95 -17.32
CA ALA A 124 1.94 -3.78 -16.14
C ALA A 124 0.59 -4.42 -15.71
N LEU A 125 -0.52 -4.04 -16.34
CA LEU A 125 -1.84 -4.58 -15.98
C LEU A 125 -2.00 -6.04 -16.41
N PRO A 126 -2.67 -6.87 -15.59
CA PRO A 126 -3.15 -8.18 -16.01
C PRO A 126 -4.12 -8.05 -17.20
N PRO A 127 -4.22 -9.07 -18.07
CA PRO A 127 -5.22 -9.09 -19.12
C PRO A 127 -6.62 -8.80 -18.58
N GLY A 128 -7.36 -7.90 -19.25
CA GLY A 128 -8.72 -7.51 -18.86
C GLY A 128 -8.84 -6.58 -17.64
N LYS A 129 -7.76 -6.32 -16.92
CA LYS A 129 -7.76 -5.37 -15.80
C LYS A 129 -7.51 -3.94 -16.28
N LYS A 130 -8.14 -2.97 -15.61
CA LYS A 130 -7.99 -1.53 -15.90
C LYS A 130 -7.13 -0.81 -14.85
N ARG A 131 -6.88 -1.47 -13.72
CA ARG A 131 -6.21 -0.92 -12.54
C ARG A 131 -5.30 -1.95 -11.91
N LEU A 132 -4.24 -1.50 -11.25
CA LEU A 132 -3.41 -2.33 -10.37
C LEU A 132 -4.11 -2.54 -9.04
N GLU A 133 -3.86 -3.69 -8.43
CA GLU A 133 -4.24 -3.92 -7.04
C GLU A 133 -3.26 -3.19 -6.12
N TYR A 134 -3.74 -2.61 -5.03
CA TYR A 134 -2.94 -1.77 -4.14
C TYR A 134 -3.38 -1.94 -2.68
N LEU A 135 -2.48 -1.65 -1.74
CA LEU A 135 -2.81 -1.67 -0.32
C LEU A 135 -3.45 -0.35 0.12
N ARG A 136 -4.46 -0.48 0.96
CA ARG A 136 -5.03 0.66 1.70
C ARG A 136 -4.17 0.97 2.89
N LEU A 137 -3.97 2.26 3.18
CA LEU A 137 -3.31 2.70 4.40
C LEU A 137 -4.25 2.51 5.60
N GLY A 138 -3.75 1.87 6.64
CA GLY A 138 -4.42 1.70 7.92
C GLY A 138 -4.13 2.84 8.88
N SER A 139 -4.22 2.56 10.18
CA SER A 139 -3.79 3.48 11.24
C SER A 139 -2.89 2.73 12.22
N SER A 140 -1.66 3.18 12.32
CA SER A 140 -0.70 2.67 13.31
C SER A 140 -1.00 3.17 14.72
N ALA A 141 -1.69 4.31 14.85
CA ALA A 141 -2.13 4.85 16.12
C ALA A 141 -3.26 4.03 16.80
N ALA A 142 -3.95 3.21 16.00
CA ALA A 142 -5.03 2.35 16.50
C ALA A 142 -4.54 0.97 16.96
N LEU A 143 -3.23 0.69 16.85
CA LEU A 143 -2.65 -0.60 17.21
C LEU A 143 -2.39 -0.70 18.72
N SER A 144 -2.58 -1.90 19.25
CA SER A 144 -2.24 -2.31 20.61
C SER A 144 -1.25 -3.46 20.61
N VAL A 145 -0.38 -3.54 21.61
CA VAL A 145 0.51 -4.68 21.80
C VAL A 145 -0.31 -5.96 21.88
N GLY A 146 0.07 -6.97 21.10
CA GLY A 146 -0.66 -8.22 20.94
C GLY A 146 -1.52 -8.28 19.67
N ASP A 147 -1.77 -7.16 18.99
CA ASP A 147 -2.50 -7.18 17.71
C ASP A 147 -1.79 -8.03 16.66
N PRO A 148 -2.49 -8.88 15.90
CA PRO A 148 -1.88 -9.67 14.84
C PRO A 148 -1.42 -8.79 13.69
N LEU A 149 -0.17 -9.00 13.28
CA LEU A 149 0.50 -8.29 12.20
C LEU A 149 1.17 -9.26 11.23
N PHE A 150 1.31 -8.82 9.98
CA PHE A 150 1.92 -9.61 8.91
C PHE A 150 2.95 -8.76 8.18
N SER A 151 4.17 -9.28 8.09
CA SER A 151 5.21 -8.73 7.20
C SER A 151 5.13 -9.41 5.85
N LEU A 152 5.20 -8.62 4.77
CA LEU A 152 5.25 -9.16 3.41
C LEU A 152 6.44 -8.59 2.65
N GLY A 153 7.02 -9.40 1.78
CA GLY A 153 8.11 -8.91 0.94
C GLY A 153 8.74 -9.93 0.02
N ASN A 154 9.78 -9.46 -0.62
CA ASN A 154 10.60 -10.14 -1.62
C ASN A 154 11.80 -10.84 -0.96
N ALA A 155 11.51 -11.75 -0.03
CA ALA A 155 12.56 -12.44 0.71
C ALA A 155 13.51 -13.20 -0.24
N PHE A 156 14.80 -12.89 -0.14
CA PHE A 156 15.86 -13.50 -0.95
C PHE A 156 15.63 -13.42 -2.48
N GLY A 157 14.85 -12.45 -2.96
CA GLY A 157 14.54 -12.30 -4.37
C GLY A 157 13.43 -13.22 -4.88
N SER A 158 12.60 -13.76 -4.02
CA SER A 158 11.54 -14.73 -4.35
C SER A 158 10.52 -14.22 -5.37
N ILE A 159 10.28 -12.91 -5.43
CA ILE A 159 9.36 -12.33 -6.44
C ILE A 159 9.98 -12.40 -7.84
N GLN A 160 11.29 -12.12 -7.97
CA GLN A 160 11.97 -12.19 -9.26
C GLN A 160 12.16 -13.62 -9.76
N SER A 161 12.47 -14.57 -8.84
CA SER A 161 12.76 -15.94 -9.21
C SER A 161 11.50 -16.77 -9.44
N ASP A 162 10.50 -16.62 -8.57
CA ASP A 162 9.38 -17.56 -8.47
C ASP A 162 8.00 -16.90 -8.47
N ASP A 163 7.92 -15.57 -8.66
CA ASP A 163 6.69 -14.77 -8.55
C ASP A 163 5.99 -14.96 -7.17
N GLN A 164 6.78 -15.17 -6.11
CA GLN A 164 6.27 -15.46 -4.77
C GLN A 164 6.54 -14.31 -3.81
N VAL A 165 5.48 -13.78 -3.20
CA VAL A 165 5.57 -12.87 -2.06
C VAL A 165 5.66 -13.71 -0.79
N VAL A 166 6.67 -13.49 0.03
CA VAL A 166 6.77 -14.14 1.34
C VAL A 166 5.95 -13.36 2.35
N MET A 167 5.15 -14.05 3.16
CA MET A 167 4.40 -13.49 4.27
C MET A 167 4.77 -14.21 5.56
N ALA A 168 5.07 -13.45 6.61
CA ALA A 168 5.24 -13.99 7.97
C ALA A 168 4.20 -13.37 8.91
N ALA A 169 3.60 -14.21 9.74
CA ALA A 169 2.64 -13.82 10.76
C ALA A 169 3.33 -13.58 12.10
N GLY A 170 2.85 -12.60 12.84
CA GLY A 170 3.30 -12.28 14.19
C GLY A 170 2.33 -11.38 14.91
N VAL A 171 2.79 -10.75 15.97
CA VAL A 171 2.01 -9.75 16.72
C VAL A 171 2.84 -8.49 16.92
N LEU A 172 2.17 -7.36 17.18
CA LEU A 172 2.85 -6.17 17.67
C LEU A 172 3.41 -6.49 19.05
N SER A 173 4.73 -6.52 19.19
CA SER A 173 5.44 -6.79 20.45
C SER A 173 5.76 -5.52 21.23
N GLY A 174 5.86 -4.38 20.55
CA GLY A 174 6.14 -3.10 21.20
C GLY A 174 6.00 -1.91 20.28
N ILE A 175 5.84 -0.75 20.89
CA ILE A 175 5.95 0.55 20.25
C ILE A 175 7.07 1.28 20.98
N ILE A 176 8.18 1.51 20.29
CA ILE A 176 9.39 2.07 20.88
C ILE A 176 9.71 3.43 20.27
N GLU A 177 10.52 4.19 20.98
CA GLU A 177 11.06 5.47 20.50
C GLU A 177 12.53 5.31 20.18
N LEU A 178 12.88 5.43 18.92
CA LEU A 178 14.26 5.42 18.44
C LEU A 178 14.84 6.83 18.61
N LYS A 179 15.74 7.00 19.58
CA LYS A 179 16.31 8.29 19.96
C LYS A 179 17.63 8.62 19.27
N GLU A 180 18.29 7.61 18.73
CA GLU A 180 19.62 7.73 18.13
C GLU A 180 19.63 7.11 16.74
N LYS A 181 20.48 7.66 15.87
CA LYS A 181 20.75 7.07 14.56
C LYS A 181 21.56 5.80 14.74
N HIS A 182 21.15 4.73 14.10
CA HIS A 182 21.91 3.49 14.02
C HIS A 182 22.80 3.49 12.77
N LEU A 183 23.81 2.63 12.72
CA LEU A 183 24.84 2.59 11.66
C LEU A 183 24.23 2.49 10.23
N GLU A 184 23.04 1.93 10.11
CA GLU A 184 22.40 1.67 8.83
C GLU A 184 21.05 2.39 8.66
N SER A 185 20.49 3.03 9.70
CA SER A 185 19.25 3.82 9.62
C SER A 185 19.45 5.22 10.18
N VAL A 186 18.97 6.19 9.43
CA VAL A 186 18.91 7.59 9.88
C VAL A 186 17.58 7.96 10.54
N TYR A 187 16.63 7.01 10.60
CA TYR A 187 15.33 7.25 11.19
C TYR A 187 15.39 7.45 12.69
N ILE A 188 14.77 8.50 13.16
CA ILE A 188 14.54 8.83 14.55
C ILE A 188 13.04 9.05 14.72
N GLY A 189 12.44 8.45 15.74
CA GLY A 189 11.02 8.55 16.02
C GLY A 189 10.41 7.22 16.48
N ARG A 190 9.10 7.15 16.47
CA ARG A 190 8.35 5.95 16.89
C ARG A 190 8.54 4.82 15.89
N ALA A 191 8.77 3.62 16.40
CA ALA A 191 8.86 2.40 15.60
C ALA A 191 7.94 1.33 16.18
N LEU A 192 7.40 0.50 15.29
CA LEU A 192 6.63 -0.68 15.62
C LEU A 192 7.58 -1.88 15.64
N GLU A 193 7.61 -2.62 16.74
CA GLU A 193 8.28 -3.91 16.81
C GLU A 193 7.26 -5.04 16.68
N SER A 194 7.54 -6.00 15.81
CA SER A 194 6.67 -7.14 15.55
C SER A 194 7.46 -8.45 15.61
N THR A 195 6.83 -9.52 16.08
CA THR A 195 7.36 -10.87 16.00
C THR A 195 7.24 -11.48 14.59
N ALA A 196 6.56 -10.82 13.66
CA ALA A 196 6.55 -11.22 12.25
C ALA A 196 7.97 -11.11 11.68
N ALA A 197 8.49 -12.23 11.17
CA ALA A 197 9.87 -12.31 10.71
C ALA A 197 10.16 -11.35 9.55
N LEU A 198 11.37 -10.80 9.53
CA LEU A 198 11.96 -10.07 8.42
C LEU A 198 13.16 -10.83 7.86
N ASN A 199 13.18 -10.97 6.54
CA ASN A 199 14.31 -11.59 5.83
C ASN A 199 14.96 -10.57 4.88
N ASN A 200 16.17 -10.86 4.45
CA ASN A 200 16.86 -10.05 3.45
C ASN A 200 16.01 -9.91 2.19
N GLY A 201 15.85 -8.69 1.68
CA GLY A 201 15.00 -8.33 0.57
C GLY A 201 13.58 -7.90 0.94
N MET A 202 13.17 -8.00 2.21
CA MET A 202 11.85 -7.53 2.67
C MET A 202 11.84 -6.04 3.06
N ASP A 203 13.00 -5.40 3.09
CA ASP A 203 13.11 -3.95 3.33
C ASP A 203 12.27 -3.15 2.33
N GLY A 204 11.59 -2.12 2.79
CA GLY A 204 10.65 -1.33 1.98
C GLY A 204 9.27 -1.98 1.77
N GLY A 205 9.05 -3.19 2.31
CA GLY A 205 7.78 -3.88 2.26
C GLY A 205 6.77 -3.40 3.30
N PRO A 206 5.51 -3.85 3.22
CA PRO A 206 4.47 -3.47 4.16
C PRO A 206 4.45 -4.36 5.40
N LEU A 207 4.21 -3.73 6.56
CA LEU A 207 3.62 -4.37 7.73
C LEU A 207 2.11 -4.12 7.67
N VAL A 208 1.30 -5.17 7.73
CA VAL A 208 -0.16 -5.07 7.57
C VAL A 208 -0.91 -5.61 8.78
N ASP A 209 -2.10 -5.07 9.04
CA ASP A 209 -3.03 -5.57 10.06
C ASP A 209 -3.85 -6.77 9.55
N ALA A 210 -4.61 -7.40 10.43
CA ALA A 210 -5.49 -8.53 10.09
C ALA A 210 -6.59 -8.20 9.06
N ARG A 211 -6.83 -6.92 8.78
CA ARG A 211 -7.77 -6.46 7.75
C ARG A 211 -7.08 -6.25 6.40
N GLY A 212 -5.75 -6.45 6.31
CA GLY A 212 -4.95 -6.25 5.11
C GLY A 212 -4.63 -4.78 4.81
N ARG A 213 -4.65 -3.90 5.82
CA ARG A 213 -4.28 -2.49 5.67
C ARG A 213 -2.84 -2.30 6.10
N MET A 214 -2.09 -1.52 5.35
CA MET A 214 -0.70 -1.19 5.68
C MET A 214 -0.67 -0.28 6.92
N VAL A 215 0.00 -0.75 7.97
CA VAL A 215 0.16 -0.04 9.25
C VAL A 215 1.60 0.39 9.51
N GLY A 216 2.55 -0.10 8.72
CA GLY A 216 3.96 0.30 8.82
C GLY A 216 4.75 -0.01 7.55
N LEU A 217 5.89 0.67 7.41
CA LEU A 217 6.92 0.43 6.39
C LEU A 217 8.04 -0.37 7.03
N LEU A 218 8.32 -1.56 6.53
CA LEU A 218 9.39 -2.44 7.04
C LEU A 218 10.77 -1.85 6.76
N ILE A 219 11.62 -1.88 7.77
CA ILE A 219 13.04 -1.48 7.70
C ILE A 219 13.91 -2.57 8.32
N LEU A 220 14.91 -3.04 7.57
CA LEU A 220 15.83 -4.10 8.00
C LEU A 220 16.97 -3.60 8.90
N ASN A 221 17.03 -2.32 9.15
CA ASN A 221 18.22 -1.64 9.63
C ASN A 221 18.56 -1.80 11.11
N PHE A 222 18.07 -2.83 11.75
CA PHE A 222 18.38 -3.06 13.15
C PHE A 222 19.17 -4.34 13.33
N SER A 223 20.42 -4.18 13.65
CA SER A 223 21.48 -5.12 13.95
C SER A 223 21.20 -6.62 13.70
N GLN A 224 22.17 -7.33 13.17
CA GLN A 224 22.16 -8.78 12.93
C GLN A 224 21.78 -9.63 14.16
N GLU A 225 21.63 -9.01 15.31
CA GLU A 225 21.33 -9.65 16.59
C GLU A 225 19.84 -9.58 16.98
N ARG A 226 18.99 -8.85 16.22
CA ARG A 226 17.56 -8.70 16.52
C ARG A 226 16.70 -9.54 15.58
N TRP A 227 15.95 -10.46 16.15
CA TRP A 227 15.02 -11.34 15.45
C TRP A 227 13.61 -10.72 15.26
N LEU A 228 13.42 -9.47 15.66
CA LEU A 228 12.14 -8.77 15.57
C LEU A 228 12.08 -7.92 14.30
N GLY A 229 10.90 -7.93 13.68
CA GLY A 229 10.59 -7.03 12.58
C GLY A 229 10.36 -5.61 13.08
N THR A 230 11.06 -4.63 12.51
CA THR A 230 10.87 -3.22 12.83
C THR A 230 10.21 -2.51 11.65
N ALA A 231 9.26 -1.63 11.95
CA ALA A 231 8.59 -0.84 10.93
C ALA A 231 8.35 0.60 11.39
N ILE A 232 8.42 1.53 10.43
CA ILE A 232 8.03 2.91 10.65
C ILE A 232 6.49 3.00 10.62
N PRO A 233 5.86 3.60 11.64
CA PRO A 233 4.40 3.72 11.69
C PRO A 233 3.83 4.47 10.49
N ILE A 234 2.81 3.91 9.85
CA ILE A 234 2.25 4.50 8.61
C ILE A 234 1.67 5.90 8.82
N ASP A 235 1.14 6.20 10.03
CA ASP A 235 0.57 7.51 10.30
C ASP A 235 1.61 8.63 10.26
N GLU A 236 2.90 8.35 10.50
CA GLU A 236 3.99 9.30 10.33
C GLU A 236 4.35 9.55 8.86
N LEU A 237 3.97 8.63 7.97
CA LEU A 237 4.32 8.67 6.55
C LEU A 237 3.18 9.21 5.68
N LYS A 238 1.94 9.18 6.15
CA LYS A 238 0.76 9.59 5.38
C LYS A 238 0.92 10.98 4.75
N GLN A 239 1.40 11.96 5.52
CA GLN A 239 1.59 13.33 5.02
C GLN A 239 2.59 13.42 3.86
N LEU A 240 3.54 12.49 3.80
CA LEU A 240 4.54 12.42 2.73
C LEU A 240 4.01 11.69 1.50
N ILE A 241 3.11 10.72 1.71
CA ILE A 241 2.57 9.83 0.67
C ILE A 241 1.36 10.45 -0.04
N GLU A 242 0.41 10.99 0.71
CA GLU A 242 -0.87 11.48 0.17
C GLU A 242 -0.74 12.51 -0.98
N PRO A 243 0.23 13.45 -0.98
CA PRO A 243 0.42 14.38 -2.09
C PRO A 243 0.77 13.71 -3.42
N HIS A 244 1.30 12.50 -3.37
CA HIS A 244 1.73 11.74 -4.55
C HIS A 244 0.72 10.70 -5.01
N ARG A 245 -0.27 10.36 -4.18
CA ARG A 245 -1.29 9.38 -4.54
C ARG A 245 -2.23 9.94 -5.60
N SER A 246 -2.53 9.10 -6.57
CA SER A 246 -3.63 9.37 -7.49
C SER A 246 -4.95 9.31 -6.74
N TRP A 247 -5.84 10.24 -7.06
CA TRP A 247 -7.18 10.21 -6.50
C TRP A 247 -8.04 9.21 -7.26
N PHE A 248 -8.47 8.17 -6.54
CA PHE A 248 -9.52 7.26 -6.97
C PHE A 248 -10.53 7.18 -5.83
N ASP A 249 -11.74 7.54 -6.13
CA ASP A 249 -12.84 7.28 -5.23
C ASP A 249 -13.31 5.85 -5.45
N ASP A 250 -13.05 4.95 -4.48
CA ASP A 250 -13.52 3.56 -4.53
C ASP A 250 -15.05 3.46 -4.56
N SER A 251 -15.76 4.52 -4.15
CA SER A 251 -17.22 4.61 -4.28
C SER A 251 -17.66 4.76 -5.73
N LEU A 252 -16.74 5.11 -6.65
CA LEU A 252 -17.03 5.31 -8.08
C LEU A 252 -17.30 4.02 -8.85
N GLU A 253 -17.03 2.84 -8.30
CA GLU A 253 -17.53 1.60 -8.89
C GLU A 253 -19.05 1.42 -8.71
N ARG A 254 -19.67 2.17 -7.78
CA ARG A 254 -21.10 2.08 -7.44
C ARG A 254 -21.92 3.32 -7.76
N ALA A 255 -21.28 4.44 -8.08
CA ALA A 255 -21.96 5.64 -8.51
C ALA A 255 -21.17 6.30 -9.65
N PRO A 256 -21.84 6.84 -10.71
CA PRO A 256 -21.14 7.60 -11.72
C PRO A 256 -20.43 8.77 -11.04
N SER A 257 -19.13 8.93 -11.29
CA SER A 257 -18.36 10.01 -10.72
C SER A 257 -18.99 11.33 -11.12
N LEU A 258 -19.12 12.25 -10.18
CA LEU A 258 -19.75 13.57 -10.40
C LEU A 258 -19.16 14.35 -11.58
N ALA A 259 -17.93 14.09 -11.95
CA ALA A 259 -17.28 14.67 -13.11
C ALA A 259 -16.86 13.64 -14.17
N GLY A 260 -16.79 12.34 -13.83
CA GLY A 260 -16.28 11.32 -14.74
C GLY A 260 -14.79 11.44 -15.06
N LEU A 261 -13.99 11.95 -14.12
CA LEU A 261 -12.56 12.20 -14.28
C LEU A 261 -11.70 11.24 -13.44
N GLU A 262 -10.60 10.76 -14.03
CA GLU A 262 -9.49 10.18 -13.31
C GLU A 262 -8.26 11.08 -13.50
N LEU A 263 -7.61 11.43 -12.39
CA LEU A 263 -6.50 12.37 -12.34
C LEU A 263 -5.25 11.71 -11.74
N MET A 264 -4.09 12.15 -12.19
CA MET A 264 -2.79 11.74 -11.66
C MET A 264 -1.91 12.96 -11.44
N ASN A 265 -1.13 12.95 -10.35
CA ASN A 265 -0.02 13.90 -10.22
C ASN A 265 1.08 13.54 -11.23
N SER A 266 1.49 14.52 -12.04
CA SER A 266 2.66 14.35 -12.91
C SER A 266 3.93 14.59 -12.12
N HIS A 267 4.97 13.78 -12.39
CA HIS A 267 6.26 13.84 -11.70
C HIS A 267 7.13 15.03 -12.12
N GLU A 268 6.75 15.73 -13.15
CA GLU A 268 7.43 16.94 -13.59
C GLU A 268 6.70 18.20 -13.10
N GLY A 269 7.10 18.71 -11.94
CA GLY A 269 6.80 20.06 -11.47
C GLY A 269 5.33 20.39 -11.22
N GLY A 270 4.65 19.69 -10.28
CA GLY A 270 3.33 20.11 -9.79
C GLY A 270 2.25 20.20 -10.88
N LYS A 271 2.13 19.16 -11.71
CA LYS A 271 1.13 19.11 -12.78
C LYS A 271 0.14 17.98 -12.50
N ILE A 272 -1.14 18.22 -12.73
CA ILE A 272 -2.19 17.20 -12.64
C ILE A 272 -2.62 16.82 -14.06
N THR A 273 -2.53 15.55 -14.40
CA THR A 273 -2.88 15.06 -15.73
C THR A 273 -4.17 14.24 -15.68
N VAL A 274 -5.04 14.47 -16.65
CA VAL A 274 -6.26 13.68 -16.88
C VAL A 274 -5.87 12.31 -17.45
N LEU A 275 -6.08 11.26 -16.68
CA LEU A 275 -5.81 9.88 -17.09
C LEU A 275 -6.94 9.29 -17.90
N ARG A 276 -8.17 9.54 -17.48
CA ARG A 276 -9.39 9.05 -18.12
C ARG A 276 -10.52 10.03 -17.94
N VAL A 277 -11.36 10.09 -18.97
CA VAL A 277 -12.65 10.75 -18.94
C VAL A 277 -13.71 9.70 -19.22
N SER A 278 -14.66 9.53 -18.31
CA SER A 278 -15.75 8.55 -18.46
C SER A 278 -16.73 9.02 -19.53
N PRO A 279 -17.07 8.17 -20.53
CA PRO A 279 -18.09 8.53 -21.52
C PRO A 279 -19.43 8.85 -20.84
N GLY A 280 -20.10 9.90 -21.32
CA GLY A 280 -21.39 10.35 -20.76
C GLY A 280 -21.29 11.13 -19.44
N GLY A 281 -20.08 11.27 -18.85
CA GLY A 281 -19.86 12.10 -17.66
C GLY A 281 -19.81 13.60 -18.00
N ALA A 282 -19.98 14.45 -16.97
CA ALA A 282 -19.93 15.90 -17.12
C ALA A 282 -18.61 16.39 -17.74
N ALA A 283 -17.49 15.77 -17.38
CA ALA A 283 -16.18 16.09 -17.95
C ALA A 283 -16.09 15.79 -19.46
N ALA A 284 -16.66 14.65 -19.89
CA ALA A 284 -16.72 14.30 -21.32
C ALA A 284 -17.57 15.29 -22.09
N SER A 285 -18.75 15.64 -21.56
CA SER A 285 -19.68 16.62 -22.15
C SER A 285 -19.06 18.00 -22.24
N ALA A 286 -18.21 18.37 -21.28
CA ALA A 286 -17.46 19.63 -21.29
C ALA A 286 -16.24 19.61 -22.24
N GLY A 287 -15.91 18.47 -22.85
CA GLY A 287 -14.81 18.37 -23.80
C GLY A 287 -13.43 18.15 -23.19
N LEU A 288 -13.34 17.74 -21.91
CA LEU A 288 -12.09 17.26 -21.31
C LEU A 288 -11.62 15.99 -22.01
N ARG A 289 -10.32 15.83 -22.13
CA ARG A 289 -9.70 14.68 -22.80
C ARG A 289 -8.57 14.10 -21.96
N ARG A 290 -8.29 12.82 -22.18
CA ARG A 290 -7.09 12.19 -21.66
C ARG A 290 -5.83 12.93 -22.13
N GLY A 291 -4.90 13.17 -21.20
CA GLY A 291 -3.67 13.89 -21.45
C GLY A 291 -3.75 15.39 -21.16
N ASP A 292 -4.94 15.95 -20.91
CA ASP A 292 -5.07 17.33 -20.47
C ASP A 292 -4.35 17.52 -19.14
N VAL A 293 -3.62 18.63 -19.01
CA VAL A 293 -2.95 19.01 -17.77
C VAL A 293 -3.72 20.12 -17.10
N LEU A 294 -4.33 19.86 -15.95
CA LEU A 294 -5.08 20.85 -15.17
C LEU A 294 -4.13 21.87 -14.55
N ARG A 295 -4.54 23.14 -14.57
CA ARG A 295 -3.81 24.27 -14.01
C ARG A 295 -4.61 25.05 -13.00
N LYS A 296 -5.89 25.29 -13.28
CA LYS A 296 -6.78 26.03 -12.38
C LYS A 296 -8.16 25.39 -12.35
N PHE A 297 -8.79 25.54 -11.19
CA PHE A 297 -10.21 25.31 -10.96
C PHE A 297 -10.83 26.66 -10.56
N ASN A 298 -11.67 27.23 -11.39
CA ASN A 298 -12.07 28.63 -11.34
C ASN A 298 -10.81 29.51 -11.34
N ASP A 299 -10.63 30.36 -10.35
CA ASP A 299 -9.46 31.25 -10.24
C ASP A 299 -8.36 30.67 -9.35
N ARG A 300 -8.59 29.53 -8.70
CA ARG A 300 -7.62 28.89 -7.82
C ARG A 300 -6.65 28.02 -8.61
N LYS A 301 -5.35 28.28 -8.47
CA LYS A 301 -4.29 27.42 -8.98
C LYS A 301 -4.32 26.06 -8.31
N ILE A 302 -4.12 25.00 -9.09
CA ILE A 302 -4.09 23.62 -8.62
C ILE A 302 -2.74 23.01 -8.98
N GLU A 303 -2.03 22.53 -7.98
CA GLU A 303 -0.69 21.96 -8.13
C GLU A 303 -0.64 20.46 -7.83
N SER A 304 -1.68 19.94 -7.15
CA SER A 304 -1.77 18.55 -6.78
C SER A 304 -3.20 18.01 -6.88
N VAL A 305 -3.34 16.68 -6.97
CA VAL A 305 -4.65 16.01 -6.92
C VAL A 305 -5.38 16.28 -5.60
N PRO A 306 -4.72 16.34 -4.42
CA PRO A 306 -5.36 16.82 -3.19
C PRO A 306 -5.96 18.24 -3.30
N ASP A 307 -5.25 19.20 -3.93
CA ASP A 307 -5.78 20.56 -4.12
C ASP A 307 -7.04 20.54 -4.98
N PHE A 308 -7.02 19.76 -6.08
CA PHE A 308 -8.20 19.59 -6.92
C PHE A 308 -9.37 19.02 -6.11
N ARG A 309 -9.11 18.00 -5.31
CA ARG A 309 -10.12 17.33 -4.46
C ARG A 309 -10.75 18.31 -3.47
N GLU A 310 -9.96 19.16 -2.83
CA GLU A 310 -10.43 20.14 -1.87
C GLU A 310 -11.43 21.11 -2.55
N VAL A 311 -11.04 21.73 -3.67
CA VAL A 311 -11.89 22.69 -4.39
C VAL A 311 -13.12 22.02 -5.01
N PHE A 312 -12.97 20.80 -5.52
CA PHE A 312 -14.05 20.01 -6.10
C PHE A 312 -15.11 19.63 -5.06
N ASN A 313 -14.67 19.20 -3.86
CA ASN A 313 -15.58 18.84 -2.77
C ASN A 313 -16.29 20.06 -2.14
N ALA A 314 -15.68 21.24 -2.22
CA ALA A 314 -16.28 22.49 -1.77
C ALA A 314 -17.33 23.04 -2.74
N ALA A 315 -17.28 22.66 -4.01
CA ALA A 315 -18.20 23.11 -5.04
C ALA A 315 -19.57 22.43 -4.91
N ARG A 316 -20.63 23.11 -5.33
CA ARG A 316 -22.01 22.64 -5.19
C ARG A 316 -22.45 21.82 -6.41
N PRO A 317 -23.29 20.78 -6.20
CA PRO A 317 -23.96 20.11 -7.32
C PRO A 317 -24.72 21.12 -8.19
N GLY A 318 -24.58 21.02 -9.51
CA GLY A 318 -25.14 21.95 -10.48
C GLY A 318 -24.33 23.25 -10.71
N GLU A 319 -23.25 23.43 -9.93
CA GLU A 319 -22.38 24.59 -10.12
C GLU A 319 -21.62 24.50 -11.44
N GLN A 320 -21.55 25.60 -12.15
CA GLN A 320 -20.69 25.74 -13.32
C GLN A 320 -19.30 26.18 -12.87
N VAL A 321 -18.30 25.34 -13.16
CA VAL A 321 -16.90 25.60 -12.83
C VAL A 321 -16.08 25.73 -14.10
N ARG A 322 -15.05 26.58 -14.06
CA ARG A 322 -14.09 26.79 -15.13
C ARG A 322 -12.80 26.03 -14.81
N LEU A 323 -12.41 25.13 -15.70
CA LEU A 323 -11.12 24.45 -15.64
C LEU A 323 -10.18 25.07 -16.68
N GLU A 324 -9.00 25.51 -16.24
CA GLU A 324 -7.92 25.87 -17.14
C GLU A 324 -7.01 24.66 -17.31
N VAL A 325 -6.89 24.18 -18.53
CA VAL A 325 -6.09 23.00 -18.87
C VAL A 325 -5.07 23.35 -19.96
N VAL A 326 -3.96 22.61 -19.98
CA VAL A 326 -3.00 22.66 -21.09
C VAL A 326 -3.16 21.38 -21.90
N ARG A 327 -3.45 21.56 -23.19
CA ARG A 327 -3.54 20.51 -24.21
C ARG A 327 -2.64 20.87 -25.38
N ASP A 328 -1.75 19.95 -25.80
CA ASP A 328 -0.83 20.17 -26.94
C ASP A 328 -0.05 21.50 -26.81
N LYS A 329 0.40 21.83 -25.60
CA LYS A 329 1.11 23.08 -25.22
C LYS A 329 0.23 24.35 -25.26
N ALA A 330 -1.05 24.29 -25.62
CA ALA A 330 -1.97 25.40 -25.59
C ALA A 330 -2.81 25.42 -24.31
N ALA A 331 -3.05 26.60 -23.73
CA ALA A 331 -3.98 26.77 -22.63
C ALA A 331 -5.42 26.84 -23.15
N ILE A 332 -6.31 26.02 -22.59
CA ILE A 332 -7.70 25.90 -22.96
C ILE A 332 -8.55 26.09 -21.72
N SER A 333 -9.62 26.92 -21.83
CA SER A 333 -10.62 27.03 -20.77
C SER A 333 -11.81 26.12 -21.08
N ILE A 334 -12.17 25.30 -20.13
CA ILE A 334 -13.25 24.31 -20.23
C ILE A 334 -14.28 24.62 -19.16
N HIS A 335 -15.54 24.73 -19.53
CA HIS A 335 -16.64 24.95 -18.61
C HIS A 335 -17.35 23.63 -18.33
N LEU A 336 -17.39 23.27 -17.07
CA LEU A 336 -17.93 22.01 -16.56
C LEU A 336 -19.10 22.32 -15.63
N ILE A 337 -20.24 21.67 -15.84
CA ILE A 337 -21.35 21.68 -14.88
C ILE A 337 -21.23 20.44 -14.00
N LEU A 338 -21.07 20.63 -12.70
CA LEU A 338 -20.96 19.54 -11.75
C LEU A 338 -22.28 18.79 -11.64
N GLY A 339 -22.26 17.47 -11.84
CA GLY A 339 -23.44 16.62 -11.71
C GLY A 339 -24.03 16.65 -10.30
N GLY A 340 -25.35 16.42 -10.16
CA GLY A 340 -25.99 16.27 -8.86
C GLY A 340 -25.49 15.03 -8.11
N ARG A 341 -25.40 15.12 -6.78
CA ARG A 341 -25.27 13.93 -5.93
C ARG A 341 -26.64 13.26 -5.90
N PHE A 342 -26.73 12.05 -6.45
CA PHE A 342 -27.91 11.18 -6.29
C PHE A 342 -27.72 10.27 -5.08
#